data_b51061f8a44613ecc61b5dc828f648f5
#
_entry.id   b51061f8a44613ecc61b5dc828f648f5
#
_cell.length_a   1.000
_cell.length_b   1.000
_cell.length_c   1.000
_cell.angle_alpha   90.00
_cell.angle_beta   90.00
_cell.angle_gamma   90.00
#
_symmetry.space_group_name_H-M   'P 1'
#
loop_
_entity.id
_entity.type
_entity.pdbx_description
1 polymer ?
#
loop_
_entity_poly.entity_id
_entity_poly.type
_entity_poly.pdbx_seq_one_letter_code
_entity_poly.pdbx_strand_id
1 'polypeptide(L)'
;MELECSLFSSFRTYPDSTFFKSISCLYFEDGKLYMFDPSRADVAILDIDKDTFYTVGKFGEGPKEVVSPTGFYVQKDTIGILDAGSMALKFYDGKGFIESVSVPTCNEFRFFIENDTIYATTMTDSSCYVKTERNWDRINSGDIQFCGEVFSITEHTDMNILRNQRHLVKGEDCLYAICPSYPVIEKYDLHENRLLASCDLSDINIIKNNLSYIKQKNISSRSFFIYLCDAYWNKDKLYLLCATWEKGYEVNTILVLDSALTPSYVCRLPGKIYNTICANENYIYAMNYEQCAMEIYKINMPF
;
A
#
# COMPACT_ATOMS: atom_id res chain seq x y z
N MET A 1 -10.66 5.59 20.26
CA MET A 1 -10.60 4.48 21.25
C MET A 1 -9.37 3.65 20.95
N GLU A 2 -8.67 3.13 21.96
CA GLU A 2 -7.55 2.23 21.76
C GLU A 2 -8.07 0.79 21.62
N LEU A 3 -7.59 0.08 20.60
CA LEU A 3 -7.98 -1.28 20.30
C LEU A 3 -6.84 -2.23 20.71
N GLU A 4 -7.14 -3.22 21.52
CA GLU A 4 -6.16 -4.24 21.88
C GLU A 4 -6.05 -5.29 20.77
N CYS A 5 -4.82 -5.60 20.39
CA CYS A 5 -4.50 -6.67 19.47
C CYS A 5 -3.57 -7.67 20.15
N SER A 6 -3.87 -8.95 20.02
CA SER A 6 -3.05 -10.02 20.58
C SER A 6 -2.42 -10.86 19.47
N LEU A 7 -1.13 -11.19 19.62
CA LEU A 7 -0.44 -12.02 18.65
C LEU A 7 -1.09 -13.41 18.61
N PHE A 8 -1.58 -13.79 17.44
CA PHE A 8 -2.20 -15.09 17.20
C PHE A 8 -1.22 -16.09 16.61
N SER A 9 -0.42 -15.67 15.63
CA SER A 9 0.56 -16.52 14.95
C SER A 9 1.72 -15.69 14.39
N SER A 10 2.87 -16.33 14.20
CA SER A 10 4.03 -15.73 13.54
C SER A 10 4.81 -16.78 12.77
N PHE A 11 5.30 -16.43 11.57
CA PHE A 11 6.16 -17.29 10.75
C PHE A 11 7.17 -16.46 9.97
N ARG A 12 8.29 -17.08 9.53
CA ARG A 12 9.46 -16.37 8.97
C ARG A 12 9.99 -16.93 7.67
N THR A 13 9.37 -17.97 7.14
CA THR A 13 9.89 -18.69 5.97
C THR A 13 8.85 -18.86 4.90
N TYR A 14 9.33 -18.88 3.66
CA TYR A 14 8.58 -19.32 2.49
C TYR A 14 8.38 -20.84 2.47
N PRO A 15 7.55 -21.37 1.54
CA PRO A 15 7.37 -22.81 1.38
C PRO A 15 8.67 -23.57 1.11
N ASP A 16 9.65 -22.94 0.48
CA ASP A 16 10.97 -23.48 0.19
C ASP A 16 11.96 -23.41 1.37
N SER A 17 11.48 -23.04 2.55
CA SER A 17 12.24 -22.87 3.79
C SER A 17 13.24 -21.69 3.77
N THR A 18 13.24 -20.85 2.76
CA THR A 18 14.02 -19.60 2.78
C THR A 18 13.34 -18.56 3.67
N PHE A 19 14.12 -17.70 4.29
CA PHE A 19 13.60 -16.65 5.18
C PHE A 19 13.02 -15.48 4.37
N PHE A 20 12.00 -14.83 4.94
CA PHE A 20 11.53 -13.54 4.43
C PHE A 20 12.65 -12.50 4.51
N LYS A 21 12.73 -11.64 3.49
CA LYS A 21 13.74 -10.57 3.43
C LYS A 21 13.12 -9.19 3.40
N SER A 22 12.27 -8.94 2.43
CA SER A 22 11.75 -7.59 2.16
C SER A 22 10.30 -7.60 1.66
N ILE A 23 9.44 -8.36 2.34
CA ILE A 23 8.00 -8.28 2.05
C ILE A 23 7.57 -6.82 2.23
N SER A 24 7.14 -6.20 1.14
CA SER A 24 6.84 -4.77 1.07
C SER A 24 5.36 -4.45 0.90
N CYS A 25 4.54 -5.44 0.57
CA CYS A 25 3.12 -5.25 0.41
C CYS A 25 2.33 -6.53 0.71
N LEU A 26 1.18 -6.37 1.35
CA LEU A 26 0.28 -7.44 1.74
C LEU A 26 -1.12 -7.19 1.19
N TYR A 27 -1.79 -8.28 0.80
CA TYR A 27 -3.22 -8.32 0.52
C TYR A 27 -3.87 -9.50 1.22
N PHE A 28 -5.13 -9.33 1.59
CA PHE A 28 -5.97 -10.42 2.08
C PHE A 28 -7.27 -10.43 1.28
N GLU A 29 -7.54 -11.52 0.59
CA GLU A 29 -8.74 -11.72 -0.22
C GLU A 29 -9.16 -13.19 -0.17
N ASP A 30 -10.44 -13.46 0.04
CA ASP A 30 -11.06 -14.79 -0.02
C ASP A 30 -10.30 -15.90 0.76
N GLY A 31 -9.95 -15.60 2.04
CA GLY A 31 -9.25 -16.54 2.92
C GLY A 31 -7.77 -16.71 2.61
N LYS A 32 -7.20 -15.96 1.68
CA LYS A 32 -5.79 -16.02 1.29
C LYS A 32 -5.03 -14.77 1.67
N LEU A 33 -3.85 -14.97 2.24
CA LEU A 33 -2.86 -13.93 2.49
C LEU A 33 -1.83 -13.93 1.36
N TYR A 34 -1.72 -12.83 0.66
CA TYR A 34 -0.75 -12.59 -0.40
C TYR A 34 0.37 -11.71 0.12
N MET A 35 1.62 -12.14 -0.07
CA MET A 35 2.83 -11.49 0.43
C MET A 35 3.79 -11.24 -0.72
N PHE A 36 4.08 -9.98 -1.01
CA PHE A 36 4.97 -9.59 -2.10
C PHE A 36 6.35 -9.25 -1.60
N ASP A 37 7.35 -9.96 -2.12
CA ASP A 37 8.77 -9.72 -1.86
C ASP A 37 9.48 -9.30 -3.15
N PRO A 38 9.78 -7.98 -3.34
CA PRO A 38 10.47 -7.50 -4.53
C PRO A 38 11.85 -8.14 -4.74
N SER A 39 12.51 -8.60 -3.68
CA SER A 39 13.83 -9.24 -3.79
C SER A 39 13.79 -10.63 -4.42
N ARG A 40 12.62 -11.27 -4.44
CA ARG A 40 12.37 -12.60 -5.03
C ARG A 40 11.65 -12.53 -6.37
N ALA A 41 10.98 -11.40 -6.63
CA ALA A 41 10.08 -11.21 -7.77
C ALA A 41 8.94 -12.22 -7.84
N ASP A 42 8.52 -12.75 -6.68
CA ASP A 42 7.37 -13.63 -6.53
C ASP A 42 6.39 -13.10 -5.48
N VAL A 43 5.17 -13.60 -5.55
CA VAL A 43 4.14 -13.40 -4.54
C VAL A 43 3.92 -14.73 -3.83
N ALA A 44 4.12 -14.75 -2.54
CA ALA A 44 3.82 -15.90 -1.70
C ALA A 44 2.34 -15.85 -1.27
N ILE A 45 1.66 -16.99 -1.34
CA ILE A 45 0.23 -17.11 -1.10
C ILE A 45 0.00 -18.16 -0.03
N LEU A 46 -0.50 -17.73 1.12
CA LEU A 46 -0.97 -18.62 2.18
C LEU A 46 -2.50 -18.70 2.10
N ASP A 47 -3.02 -19.83 1.65
CA ASP A 47 -4.45 -20.17 1.71
C ASP A 47 -4.74 -20.71 3.11
N ILE A 48 -5.36 -19.89 3.94
CA ILE A 48 -5.60 -20.19 5.36
C ILE A 48 -6.62 -21.33 5.51
N ASP A 49 -7.61 -21.38 4.65
CA ASP A 49 -8.68 -22.38 4.72
C ASP A 49 -8.19 -23.77 4.33
N LYS A 50 -7.23 -23.85 3.40
CA LYS A 50 -6.67 -25.12 2.90
C LYS A 50 -5.34 -25.50 3.53
N ASP A 51 -4.78 -24.63 4.39
CA ASP A 51 -3.44 -24.79 4.95
C ASP A 51 -2.37 -25.09 3.86
N THR A 52 -2.45 -24.32 2.76
CA THR A 52 -1.49 -24.45 1.66
C THR A 52 -0.70 -23.16 1.48
N PHE A 53 0.61 -23.30 1.25
CA PHE A 53 1.53 -22.19 1.05
C PHE A 53 2.34 -22.40 -0.22
N TYR A 54 2.24 -21.50 -1.20
CA TYR A 54 2.91 -21.59 -2.50
C TYR A 54 3.30 -20.20 -3.02
N THR A 55 4.07 -20.15 -4.11
CA THR A 55 4.50 -18.87 -4.72
C THR A 55 4.10 -18.80 -6.19
N VAL A 56 3.89 -17.58 -6.68
CA VAL A 56 3.55 -17.26 -8.06
C VAL A 56 4.46 -16.11 -8.53
N GLY A 57 4.89 -16.18 -9.80
CA GLY A 57 5.89 -15.27 -10.34
C GLY A 57 7.29 -15.87 -10.25
N LYS A 58 8.24 -15.24 -10.91
CA LYS A 58 9.63 -15.69 -10.93
C LYS A 58 10.54 -14.57 -11.42
N PHE A 59 11.69 -14.41 -10.79
CA PHE A 59 12.74 -13.53 -11.26
C PHE A 59 13.36 -14.03 -12.56
N GLY A 60 13.56 -13.14 -13.54
CA GLY A 60 14.23 -13.42 -14.80
C GLY A 60 13.89 -12.43 -15.89
N GLU A 61 14.55 -12.57 -17.05
CA GLU A 61 14.42 -11.70 -18.22
C GLU A 61 13.45 -12.24 -19.29
N GLY A 62 12.87 -13.41 -19.06
CA GLY A 62 11.91 -13.99 -19.98
C GLY A 62 10.57 -13.26 -20.00
N PRO A 63 9.75 -13.42 -21.05
CA PRO A 63 8.48 -12.70 -21.21
C PRO A 63 7.45 -12.97 -20.11
N LYS A 64 7.60 -14.09 -19.40
CA LYS A 64 6.76 -14.51 -18.26
C LYS A 64 7.41 -14.27 -16.89
N GLU A 65 8.60 -13.70 -16.88
CA GLU A 65 9.42 -13.47 -15.69
C GLU A 65 9.44 -11.98 -15.34
N VAL A 66 9.83 -11.64 -14.14
CA VAL A 66 9.85 -10.28 -13.61
C VAL A 66 11.29 -9.87 -13.35
N VAL A 67 11.70 -8.71 -13.85
CA VAL A 67 13.10 -8.21 -13.75
C VAL A 67 13.28 -7.29 -12.55
N SER A 68 12.38 -6.30 -12.41
CA SER A 68 12.47 -5.27 -11.38
C SER A 68 11.07 -4.97 -10.80
N PRO A 69 10.57 -5.86 -9.94
CA PRO A 69 9.23 -5.69 -9.39
C PRO A 69 9.20 -4.53 -8.39
N THR A 70 8.17 -3.69 -8.49
CA THR A 70 8.00 -2.52 -7.62
C THR A 70 6.73 -2.56 -6.80
N GLY A 71 5.68 -3.21 -7.28
CA GLY A 71 4.42 -3.32 -6.58
C GLY A 71 3.57 -4.47 -7.08
N PHE A 72 2.52 -4.81 -6.34
CA PHE A 72 1.57 -5.79 -6.80
C PHE A 72 0.14 -5.45 -6.37
N TYR A 73 -0.81 -6.10 -7.02
CA TYR A 73 -2.24 -5.99 -6.77
C TYR A 73 -2.90 -7.35 -6.93
N VAL A 74 -3.93 -7.59 -6.14
CA VAL A 74 -4.72 -8.85 -6.20
C VAL A 74 -6.19 -8.51 -6.41
N GLN A 75 -6.84 -9.25 -7.29
CA GLN A 75 -8.28 -9.21 -7.49
C GLN A 75 -8.78 -10.56 -8.02
N LYS A 76 -9.68 -11.19 -7.30
CA LYS A 76 -10.33 -12.47 -7.70
C LYS A 76 -9.31 -13.52 -8.14
N ASP A 77 -8.33 -13.80 -7.27
CA ASP A 77 -7.22 -14.75 -7.53
C ASP A 77 -6.26 -14.34 -8.68
N THR A 78 -6.48 -13.21 -9.35
CA THR A 78 -5.55 -12.68 -10.33
C THR A 78 -4.56 -11.74 -9.65
N ILE A 79 -3.27 -11.97 -9.87
CA ILE A 79 -2.17 -11.21 -9.29
C ILE A 79 -1.54 -10.39 -10.41
N GLY A 80 -1.51 -9.07 -10.26
CA GLY A 80 -0.77 -8.17 -11.13
C GLY A 80 0.52 -7.71 -10.47
N ILE A 81 1.67 -7.97 -11.09
CA ILE A 81 2.99 -7.49 -10.61
C ILE A 81 3.48 -6.37 -11.53
N LEU A 82 3.72 -5.20 -10.96
CA LEU A 82 4.38 -4.09 -11.66
C LEU A 82 5.87 -4.39 -11.81
N ASP A 83 6.35 -4.40 -13.03
CA ASP A 83 7.74 -4.65 -13.39
C ASP A 83 8.36 -3.40 -14.03
N ALA A 84 9.10 -2.63 -13.25
CA ALA A 84 9.78 -1.43 -13.74
C ALA A 84 10.87 -1.74 -14.79
N GLY A 85 11.45 -2.92 -14.76
CA GLY A 85 12.46 -3.34 -15.75
C GLY A 85 11.89 -3.48 -17.16
N SER A 86 10.61 -3.83 -17.29
CA SER A 86 9.92 -3.93 -18.58
C SER A 86 8.84 -2.87 -18.80
N MET A 87 8.63 -1.96 -17.84
CA MET A 87 7.52 -0.98 -17.83
C MET A 87 6.18 -1.67 -18.11
N ALA A 88 5.91 -2.76 -17.38
CA ALA A 88 4.76 -3.60 -17.63
C ALA A 88 4.08 -4.03 -16.33
N LEU A 89 2.79 -4.33 -16.44
CA LEU A 89 2.01 -5.04 -15.45
C LEU A 89 1.83 -6.48 -15.93
N LYS A 90 2.38 -7.43 -15.20
CA LYS A 90 2.35 -8.86 -15.52
C LYS A 90 1.33 -9.57 -14.66
N PHE A 91 0.42 -10.30 -15.30
CA PHE A 91 -0.69 -10.98 -14.64
C PHE A 91 -0.43 -12.47 -14.50
N TYR A 92 -0.77 -12.97 -13.33
CA TYR A 92 -0.65 -14.37 -12.93
C TYR A 92 -1.91 -14.85 -12.23
N ASP A 93 -2.13 -16.14 -12.21
CA ASP A 93 -3.08 -16.85 -11.37
C ASP A 93 -2.44 -18.09 -10.73
N GLY A 94 -3.22 -18.91 -10.02
CA GLY A 94 -2.72 -20.15 -9.43
C GLY A 94 -2.19 -21.19 -10.42
N LYS A 95 -2.36 -20.98 -11.74
CA LYS A 95 -1.83 -21.83 -12.82
C LYS A 95 -0.57 -21.26 -13.48
N GLY A 96 -0.26 -19.97 -13.23
CA GLY A 96 0.93 -19.30 -13.71
C GLY A 96 0.66 -18.00 -14.45
N PHE A 97 1.53 -17.64 -15.39
CA PHE A 97 1.45 -16.42 -16.17
C PHE A 97 0.26 -16.38 -17.11
N ILE A 98 -0.48 -15.28 -17.10
CA ILE A 98 -1.64 -15.02 -17.97
C ILE A 98 -1.24 -14.12 -19.14
N GLU A 99 -0.81 -12.90 -18.85
CA GLU A 99 -0.49 -11.88 -19.87
C GLU A 99 0.42 -10.77 -19.28
N SER A 100 0.92 -9.92 -20.17
CA SER A 100 1.67 -8.71 -19.81
C SER A 100 1.11 -7.52 -20.59
N VAL A 101 0.89 -6.40 -19.92
CA VAL A 101 0.46 -5.14 -20.53
C VAL A 101 1.42 -4.01 -20.17
N SER A 102 1.74 -3.14 -21.13
CA SER A 102 2.58 -1.97 -20.86
C SER A 102 1.84 -0.99 -19.94
N VAL A 103 2.59 -0.24 -19.13
CA VAL A 103 2.03 0.76 -18.21
C VAL A 103 2.85 2.06 -18.25
N PRO A 104 2.21 3.24 -18.05
CA PRO A 104 2.90 4.52 -18.10
C PRO A 104 3.76 4.83 -16.89
N THR A 105 3.57 4.09 -15.79
CA THR A 105 4.27 4.32 -14.52
C THR A 105 4.46 3.02 -13.76
N CYS A 106 5.61 2.91 -13.10
CA CYS A 106 5.91 1.84 -12.15
C CYS A 106 6.53 2.48 -10.91
N ASN A 107 5.95 2.22 -9.75
CA ASN A 107 6.41 2.75 -8.47
C ASN A 107 6.09 1.77 -7.32
N GLU A 108 6.62 2.07 -6.14
CA GLU A 108 6.51 1.21 -4.95
C GLU A 108 5.23 1.44 -4.13
N PHE A 109 4.38 2.38 -4.54
CA PHE A 109 3.15 2.69 -3.82
C PHE A 109 2.03 1.75 -4.20
N ARG A 110 1.05 1.60 -3.32
CA ARG A 110 -0.15 0.83 -3.63
C ARG A 110 -0.86 1.42 -4.84
N PHE A 111 -1.27 0.55 -5.72
CA PHE A 111 -2.11 0.81 -6.88
C PHE A 111 -3.25 -0.22 -6.91
N PHE A 112 -4.23 -0.02 -7.76
CA PHE A 112 -5.29 -1.00 -7.97
C PHE A 112 -5.83 -0.98 -9.40
N ILE A 113 -6.62 -1.99 -9.73
CA ILE A 113 -7.26 -2.13 -11.02
C ILE A 113 -8.77 -2.26 -10.80
N GLU A 114 -9.56 -1.55 -11.58
CA GLU A 114 -11.01 -1.63 -11.56
C GLU A 114 -11.56 -1.55 -12.97
N ASN A 115 -12.35 -2.55 -13.39
CA ASN A 115 -12.96 -2.61 -14.71
C ASN A 115 -11.96 -2.33 -15.86
N ASP A 116 -10.84 -3.06 -15.87
CA ASP A 116 -9.71 -2.91 -16.80
C ASP A 116 -9.03 -1.53 -16.79
N THR A 117 -9.30 -0.71 -15.81
CA THR A 117 -8.62 0.58 -15.59
C THR A 117 -7.61 0.46 -14.46
N ILE A 118 -6.38 0.86 -14.71
CA ILE A 118 -5.27 0.91 -13.75
C ILE A 118 -5.25 2.31 -13.11
N TYR A 119 -5.22 2.35 -11.79
CA TYR A 119 -5.08 3.56 -10.98
C TYR A 119 -3.73 3.48 -10.25
N ALA A 120 -2.80 4.36 -10.59
CA ALA A 120 -1.46 4.36 -10.01
C ALA A 120 -1.00 5.79 -9.72
N THR A 121 -0.16 5.98 -8.70
CA THR A 121 0.43 7.29 -8.44
C THR A 121 1.33 7.71 -9.59
N THR A 122 1.45 9.01 -9.81
CA THR A 122 2.29 9.59 -10.85
C THR A 122 3.36 10.51 -10.27
N MET A 123 4.36 10.82 -11.08
CA MET A 123 5.45 11.74 -10.74
C MET A 123 5.37 13.00 -11.62
N THR A 124 4.26 13.74 -11.49
CA THR A 124 4.06 15.02 -12.19
C THR A 124 3.88 16.15 -11.18
N ASP A 125 4.00 17.37 -11.63
CA ASP A 125 3.79 18.59 -10.84
C ASP A 125 2.33 19.08 -10.83
N SER A 126 1.46 18.42 -11.59
CA SER A 126 0.06 18.85 -11.80
C SER A 126 -0.98 17.83 -11.31
N SER A 127 -0.57 16.59 -11.04
CA SER A 127 -1.49 15.52 -10.68
C SER A 127 -0.82 14.52 -9.75
N CYS A 128 -1.58 13.90 -8.84
CA CYS A 128 -1.02 12.93 -7.91
C CYS A 128 -1.26 11.47 -8.30
N TYR A 129 -2.16 11.19 -9.25
CA TYR A 129 -2.34 9.84 -9.81
C TYR A 129 -2.75 9.87 -11.27
N VAL A 130 -2.60 8.73 -11.92
CA VAL A 130 -3.07 8.47 -13.29
C VAL A 130 -4.13 7.39 -13.29
N LYS A 131 -5.02 7.50 -14.27
CA LYS A 131 -6.01 6.51 -14.64
C LYS A 131 -5.78 6.14 -16.11
N THR A 132 -5.55 4.87 -16.41
CA THR A 132 -5.27 4.38 -17.74
C THR A 132 -5.91 3.02 -17.98
N GLU A 133 -6.32 2.72 -19.22
CA GLU A 133 -6.86 1.42 -19.57
C GLU A 133 -5.78 0.33 -19.57
N ARG A 134 -6.15 -0.90 -19.25
CA ARG A 134 -5.26 -2.08 -19.25
C ARG A 134 -4.68 -2.39 -20.64
N ASN A 135 -5.34 -2.00 -21.71
CA ASN A 135 -4.87 -2.21 -23.10
C ASN A 135 -4.01 -1.06 -23.63
N TRP A 136 -3.01 -0.64 -22.87
CA TRP A 136 -2.11 0.48 -23.19
C TRP A 136 -1.54 0.46 -24.62
N ASP A 137 -1.21 -0.71 -25.16
CA ASP A 137 -0.63 -0.87 -26.51
C ASP A 137 -1.57 -0.40 -27.66
N ARG A 138 -2.83 -0.16 -27.36
CA ARG A 138 -3.85 0.38 -28.28
C ARG A 138 -4.14 1.86 -28.08
N ILE A 139 -3.46 2.47 -27.10
CA ILE A 139 -3.78 3.79 -26.60
C ILE A 139 -2.93 4.82 -27.31
N ASN A 140 -3.55 5.78 -27.98
CA ASN A 140 -2.93 7.06 -28.30
C ASN A 140 -2.68 7.81 -26.98
N SER A 141 -1.63 8.63 -26.92
CA SER A 141 -1.24 9.41 -25.73
C SER A 141 -2.35 10.28 -25.08
N GLY A 142 -3.56 10.27 -25.63
CA GLY A 142 -4.75 10.95 -25.11
C GLY A 142 -5.59 10.17 -24.11
N ASP A 143 -5.30 8.88 -23.90
CA ASP A 143 -6.14 8.02 -23.07
C ASP A 143 -5.62 7.90 -21.62
N ILE A 144 -4.48 8.51 -21.30
CA ILE A 144 -4.03 8.68 -19.91
C ILE A 144 -4.72 9.88 -19.31
N GLN A 145 -5.48 9.66 -18.26
CA GLN A 145 -6.09 10.73 -17.49
C GLN A 145 -5.21 11.01 -16.26
N PHE A 146 -4.74 12.24 -16.17
CA PHE A 146 -4.03 12.75 -15.01
C PHE A 146 -5.05 13.33 -14.03
N CYS A 147 -5.04 12.87 -12.79
CA CYS A 147 -6.08 13.10 -11.81
C CYS A 147 -5.51 13.48 -10.45
N GLY A 148 -6.38 14.03 -9.59
CA GLY A 148 -6.09 14.40 -8.23
C GLY A 148 -5.28 15.70 -8.11
N GLU A 149 -5.36 16.32 -6.95
CA GLU A 149 -4.69 17.58 -6.66
C GLU A 149 -3.27 17.35 -6.13
N VAL A 150 -2.37 18.29 -6.42
CA VAL A 150 -1.01 18.33 -5.91
C VAL A 150 -0.92 19.37 -4.80
N PHE A 151 -0.40 18.97 -3.64
CA PHE A 151 -0.18 19.88 -2.53
C PHE A 151 1.08 20.70 -2.74
N SER A 152 1.00 22.01 -2.47
CA SER A 152 2.18 22.87 -2.42
C SER A 152 2.87 22.73 -1.06
N ILE A 153 3.68 21.67 -0.90
CA ILE A 153 4.32 21.31 0.37
C ILE A 153 5.66 22.03 0.56
N THR A 154 6.36 22.31 -0.52
CA THR A 154 7.67 22.99 -0.53
C THR A 154 7.81 23.84 -1.79
N GLU A 155 8.75 24.79 -1.76
CA GLU A 155 9.10 25.63 -2.92
C GLU A 155 9.91 24.91 -4.01
N HIS A 156 10.43 23.72 -3.71
CA HIS A 156 11.21 22.91 -4.65
C HIS A 156 10.30 21.97 -5.45
N THR A 157 10.19 22.18 -6.75
CA THR A 157 9.31 21.41 -7.66
C THR A 157 9.61 19.91 -7.62
N ASP A 158 10.89 19.50 -7.69
CA ASP A 158 11.32 18.12 -7.61
C ASP A 158 10.88 17.43 -6.30
N MET A 159 11.00 18.13 -5.19
CA MET A 159 10.56 17.65 -3.89
C MET A 159 9.04 17.61 -3.77
N ASN A 160 8.33 18.56 -4.36
CA ASN A 160 6.86 18.53 -4.40
C ASN A 160 6.36 17.30 -5.17
N ILE A 161 6.96 16.97 -6.31
CA ILE A 161 6.62 15.77 -7.09
C ILE A 161 6.79 14.52 -6.22
N LEU A 162 7.96 14.34 -5.60
CA LEU A 162 8.24 13.18 -4.73
C LEU A 162 7.27 13.08 -3.55
N ARG A 163 6.98 14.21 -2.91
CA ARG A 163 6.12 14.26 -1.72
C ARG A 163 4.64 14.13 -2.02
N ASN A 164 4.24 14.31 -3.27
CA ASN A 164 2.86 14.18 -3.72
C ASN A 164 2.50 12.78 -4.24
N GLN A 165 3.41 11.82 -4.20
CA GLN A 165 3.06 10.44 -4.49
C GLN A 165 2.05 9.89 -3.46
N ARG A 166 1.20 8.96 -3.88
CA ARG A 166 0.08 8.44 -3.08
C ARG A 166 0.10 6.91 -3.02
N HIS A 167 -0.23 6.37 -1.86
CA HIS A 167 -0.85 5.05 -1.84
C HIS A 167 -2.29 5.19 -2.33
N LEU A 168 -2.65 4.43 -3.35
CA LEU A 168 -4.01 4.39 -3.88
C LEU A 168 -4.70 3.13 -3.39
N VAL A 169 -5.78 3.32 -2.66
CA VAL A 169 -6.52 2.22 -2.06
C VAL A 169 -7.97 2.29 -2.52
N LYS A 170 -8.45 1.18 -3.10
CA LYS A 170 -9.84 1.08 -3.55
C LYS A 170 -10.76 0.89 -2.34
N GLY A 171 -11.76 1.76 -2.22
CA GLY A 171 -12.93 1.56 -1.38
C GLY A 171 -14.06 0.84 -2.14
N GLU A 172 -15.29 0.93 -1.68
CA GLU A 172 -16.44 0.32 -2.35
C GLU A 172 -16.70 0.99 -3.71
N ASP A 173 -17.07 2.27 -3.71
CA ASP A 173 -17.32 3.08 -4.92
C ASP A 173 -16.40 4.32 -4.99
N CYS A 174 -15.26 4.26 -4.34
CA CYS A 174 -14.35 5.38 -4.22
C CYS A 174 -12.88 4.95 -4.22
N LEU A 175 -12.02 5.92 -4.48
CA LEU A 175 -10.59 5.84 -4.35
C LEU A 175 -10.17 6.67 -3.13
N TYR A 176 -9.35 6.09 -2.26
CA TYR A 176 -8.60 6.81 -1.25
C TYR A 176 -7.17 7.07 -1.75
N ALA A 177 -6.77 8.33 -1.80
CA ALA A 177 -5.42 8.76 -2.13
C ALA A 177 -4.73 9.24 -0.85
N ILE A 178 -3.82 8.43 -0.33
CA ILE A 178 -3.14 8.63 0.96
C ILE A 178 -1.74 9.18 0.70
N CYS A 179 -1.45 10.39 1.20
CA CYS A 179 -0.14 11.01 1.06
C CYS A 179 0.82 10.55 2.16
N PRO A 180 1.89 9.81 1.86
CA PRO A 180 2.81 9.32 2.88
C PRO A 180 3.56 10.44 3.62
N SER A 181 3.89 11.51 2.93
CA SER A 181 4.73 12.61 3.44
C SER A 181 3.96 13.85 3.88
N TYR A 182 2.64 13.81 3.81
CA TYR A 182 1.75 14.89 4.22
C TYR A 182 0.50 14.27 4.83
N PRO A 183 0.07 14.68 6.03
CA PRO A 183 -0.95 13.95 6.80
C PRO A 183 -2.38 14.22 6.28
N VAL A 184 -2.59 14.05 4.99
CA VAL A 184 -3.88 14.24 4.33
C VAL A 184 -4.27 12.99 3.57
N ILE A 185 -5.55 12.66 3.66
CA ILE A 185 -6.22 11.64 2.87
C ILE A 185 -7.28 12.33 2.03
N GLU A 186 -7.30 12.01 0.76
CA GLU A 186 -8.33 12.46 -0.17
C GLU A 186 -9.18 11.27 -0.60
N LYS A 187 -10.48 11.46 -0.68
CA LYS A 187 -11.46 10.49 -1.18
C LYS A 187 -12.05 11.00 -2.46
N TYR A 188 -11.88 10.25 -3.53
CA TYR A 188 -12.40 10.59 -4.86
C TYR A 188 -13.51 9.63 -5.30
N ASP A 189 -14.45 10.13 -6.07
CA ASP A 189 -15.37 9.30 -6.83
C ASP A 189 -14.59 8.50 -7.87
N LEU A 190 -14.85 7.20 -7.96
CA LEU A 190 -14.07 6.30 -8.81
C LEU A 190 -14.37 6.52 -10.32
N HIS A 191 -15.57 6.97 -10.66
CA HIS A 191 -15.99 7.15 -12.04
C HIS A 191 -15.75 8.59 -12.53
N GLU A 192 -16.15 9.57 -11.72
CA GLU A 192 -16.11 10.99 -12.09
C GLU A 192 -14.76 11.65 -11.78
N ASN A 193 -13.87 11.00 -11.03
CA ASN A 193 -12.60 11.55 -10.50
C ASN A 193 -12.81 12.84 -9.67
N ARG A 194 -14.00 13.04 -9.15
CA ARG A 194 -14.36 14.21 -8.35
C ARG A 194 -13.97 13.98 -6.90
N LEU A 195 -13.32 14.97 -6.30
CA LEU A 195 -13.04 14.95 -4.85
C LEU A 195 -14.36 14.94 -4.06
N LEU A 196 -14.55 13.90 -3.27
CA LEU A 196 -15.71 13.72 -2.39
C LEU A 196 -15.47 14.26 -0.99
N ALA A 197 -14.26 14.02 -0.46
CA ALA A 197 -13.85 14.47 0.86
C ALA A 197 -12.34 14.58 0.95
N SER A 198 -11.85 15.43 1.84
CA SER A 198 -10.45 15.51 2.26
C SER A 198 -10.40 15.52 3.78
N CYS A 199 -9.50 14.75 4.34
CA CYS A 199 -9.30 14.65 5.79
C CYS A 199 -7.86 15.00 6.13
N ASP A 200 -7.69 16.09 6.88
CA ASP A 200 -6.41 16.45 7.50
C ASP A 200 -6.28 15.73 8.84
N LEU A 201 -5.28 14.88 8.96
CA LEU A 201 -5.00 14.07 10.15
C LEU A 201 -4.15 14.84 11.19
N SER A 202 -3.75 16.08 10.93
CA SER A 202 -2.80 16.84 11.77
C SER A 202 -3.27 17.03 13.20
N ASP A 203 -4.57 17.03 13.46
CA ASP A 203 -5.15 17.16 14.79
C ASP A 203 -5.29 15.84 15.54
N ILE A 204 -5.10 14.71 14.89
CA ILE A 204 -5.10 13.40 15.55
C ILE A 204 -3.85 13.29 16.41
N ASN A 205 -3.99 13.01 17.69
CA ASN A 205 -2.91 13.04 18.69
C ASN A 205 -1.62 12.35 18.24
N ILE A 206 -1.71 11.17 17.61
CA ILE A 206 -0.56 10.42 17.12
C ILE A 206 0.20 11.24 16.07
N ILE A 207 -0.51 11.76 15.09
CA ILE A 207 0.08 12.56 13.99
C ILE A 207 0.56 13.92 14.53
N LYS A 208 -0.22 14.57 15.36
CA LYS A 208 0.10 15.85 15.99
C LYS A 208 1.42 15.81 16.80
N ASN A 209 1.62 14.74 17.57
CA ASN A 209 2.85 14.53 18.33
C ASN A 209 4.05 14.40 17.39
N ASN A 210 3.90 13.63 16.31
CA ASN A 210 4.95 13.47 15.30
C ASN A 210 5.30 14.77 14.59
N LEU A 211 4.29 15.52 14.16
CA LEU A 211 4.47 16.83 13.51
C LEU A 211 5.21 17.78 14.45
N SER A 212 4.85 17.80 15.74
CA SER A 212 5.47 18.64 16.76
C SER A 212 6.94 18.26 16.97
N TYR A 213 7.25 16.96 17.00
CA TYR A 213 8.63 16.46 17.09
C TYR A 213 9.45 16.86 15.86
N ILE A 214 8.91 16.66 14.67
CA ILE A 214 9.60 16.93 13.39
C ILE A 214 9.87 18.42 13.21
N LYS A 215 8.93 19.30 13.59
CA LYS A 215 9.12 20.76 13.54
C LYS A 215 10.32 21.25 14.39
N GLN A 216 10.72 20.48 15.42
CA GLN A 216 11.89 20.81 16.24
C GLN A 216 13.21 20.33 15.62
N LYS A 217 13.15 19.54 14.52
CA LYS A 217 14.34 19.06 13.83
C LYS A 217 14.72 20.02 12.71
N ASN A 218 15.99 20.36 12.66
CA ASN A 218 16.54 21.12 11.54
C ASN A 218 16.87 20.16 10.39
N ILE A 219 15.86 19.82 9.59
CA ILE A 219 16.05 18.96 8.42
C ILE A 219 16.38 19.78 7.18
N SER A 220 17.15 19.21 6.26
CA SER A 220 17.40 19.82 4.96
C SER A 220 16.09 20.09 4.22
N SER A 221 16.03 21.20 3.47
CA SER A 221 14.87 21.50 2.59
C SER A 221 14.60 20.42 1.52
N ARG A 222 15.57 19.54 1.27
CA ARG A 222 15.47 18.38 0.36
C ARG A 222 15.25 17.07 1.10
N SER A 223 14.84 17.10 2.35
CA SER A 223 14.49 15.93 3.14
C SER A 223 13.06 16.06 3.67
N PHE A 224 12.41 14.92 3.88
CA PHE A 224 11.07 14.87 4.45
C PHE A 224 10.89 13.60 5.29
N PHE A 225 9.86 13.62 6.12
CA PHE A 225 9.46 12.47 6.91
C PHE A 225 8.24 11.81 6.28
N ILE A 226 8.14 10.51 6.45
CA ILE A 226 6.95 9.72 6.12
C ILE A 226 6.12 9.56 7.39
N TYR A 227 4.84 9.88 7.31
CA TYR A 227 3.85 9.75 8.40
C TYR A 227 3.00 8.52 8.24
N LEU A 228 2.63 8.20 6.99
CA LEU A 228 1.74 7.11 6.62
C LEU A 228 2.52 6.14 5.74
N CYS A 229 2.96 5.03 6.34
CA CYS A 229 3.89 4.09 5.69
C CYS A 229 3.17 3.11 4.78
N ASP A 230 1.92 2.77 5.12
CA ASP A 230 1.08 1.88 4.32
C ASP A 230 -0.39 2.12 4.62
N ALA A 231 -1.26 1.66 3.73
CA ALA A 231 -2.70 1.76 3.88
C ALA A 231 -3.42 0.54 3.30
N TYR A 232 -4.52 0.14 3.92
CA TYR A 232 -5.33 -0.99 3.47
C TYR A 232 -6.81 -0.73 3.72
N TRP A 233 -7.65 -1.07 2.75
CA TRP A 233 -9.11 -1.01 2.89
C TRP A 233 -9.71 -2.40 3.07
N ASN A 234 -10.60 -2.54 4.06
CA ASN A 234 -11.41 -3.72 4.22
C ASN A 234 -12.83 -3.34 4.63
N LYS A 235 -13.80 -3.73 3.83
CA LYS A 235 -15.23 -3.45 4.01
C LYS A 235 -15.53 -1.96 4.14
N ASP A 236 -15.66 -1.45 5.35
CA ASP A 236 -16.03 -0.07 5.66
C ASP A 236 -14.92 0.70 6.38
N LYS A 237 -13.71 0.13 6.45
CA LYS A 237 -12.59 0.67 7.24
C LYS A 237 -11.32 0.83 6.44
N LEU A 238 -10.68 1.98 6.65
CA LEU A 238 -9.36 2.29 6.14
C LEU A 238 -8.35 2.17 7.28
N TYR A 239 -7.41 1.25 7.13
CA TYR A 239 -6.31 1.00 8.05
C TYR A 239 -5.07 1.73 7.56
N LEU A 240 -4.45 2.54 8.41
CA LEU A 240 -3.26 3.33 8.10
C LEU A 240 -2.12 2.92 9.02
N LEU A 241 -1.03 2.43 8.47
CA LEU A 241 0.20 2.17 9.22
C LEU A 241 0.96 3.48 9.37
N CYS A 242 1.08 3.96 10.61
CA CYS A 242 1.65 5.26 10.94
C CYS A 242 3.07 5.15 11.51
N ALA A 243 3.95 6.03 11.05
CA ALA A 243 5.21 6.28 11.71
C ALA A 243 5.01 7.19 12.93
N THR A 244 5.70 6.87 14.04
CA THR A 244 5.68 7.65 15.28
C THR A 244 7.09 7.96 15.75
N TRP A 245 7.27 9.03 16.53
CA TRP A 245 8.57 9.54 16.95
C TRP A 245 8.65 9.85 18.45
N GLU A 246 7.67 9.41 19.23
CA GLU A 246 7.56 9.75 20.66
C GLU A 246 8.75 9.25 21.50
N LYS A 247 9.23 8.03 21.23
CA LYS A 247 10.33 7.37 21.95
C LYS A 247 11.48 6.95 21.03
N GLY A 248 11.53 7.49 19.84
CA GLY A 248 12.37 7.09 18.74
C GLY A 248 11.50 6.83 17.50
N TYR A 249 12.11 6.44 16.38
CA TYR A 249 11.37 6.09 15.18
C TYR A 249 10.72 4.73 15.34
N GLU A 250 9.40 4.70 15.27
CA GLU A 250 8.61 3.47 15.30
C GLU A 250 7.57 3.52 14.18
N VAL A 251 7.30 2.37 13.56
CA VAL A 251 6.23 2.17 12.57
C VAL A 251 5.40 0.98 13.05
N ASN A 252 4.58 1.20 14.07
CA ASN A 252 3.86 0.14 14.76
C ASN A 252 2.43 0.53 15.16
N THR A 253 2.02 1.72 14.78
CA THR A 253 0.71 2.25 15.15
C THR A 253 -0.21 2.22 13.94
N ILE A 254 -1.37 1.61 14.09
CA ILE A 254 -2.39 1.53 13.06
C ILE A 254 -3.55 2.45 13.48
N LEU A 255 -3.80 3.48 12.68
CA LEU A 255 -4.99 4.32 12.78
C LEU A 255 -6.06 3.75 11.87
N VAL A 256 -7.25 3.53 12.40
CA VAL A 256 -8.39 3.01 11.64
C VAL A 256 -9.45 4.08 11.51
N LEU A 257 -9.83 4.39 10.27
CA LEU A 257 -10.87 5.33 9.92
C LEU A 257 -12.08 4.58 9.34
N ASP A 258 -13.26 5.14 9.52
CA ASP A 258 -14.47 4.67 8.82
C ASP A 258 -14.53 5.20 7.37
N SER A 259 -15.57 4.83 6.64
CA SER A 259 -15.79 5.27 5.25
C SER A 259 -16.02 6.79 5.10
N ALA A 260 -16.35 7.48 6.18
CA ALA A 260 -16.45 8.94 6.23
C ALA A 260 -15.12 9.62 6.61
N LEU A 261 -14.02 8.86 6.72
CA LEU A 261 -12.70 9.30 7.16
C LEU A 261 -12.66 9.77 8.62
N THR A 262 -13.61 9.31 9.45
CA THR A 262 -13.64 9.61 10.88
C THR A 262 -12.80 8.58 11.65
N PRO A 263 -11.90 9.01 12.56
CA PRO A 263 -11.11 8.09 13.39
C PRO A 263 -12.00 7.19 14.26
N SER A 264 -11.87 5.87 14.09
CA SER A 264 -12.60 4.86 14.86
C SER A 264 -11.76 4.32 16.00
N TYR A 265 -10.57 3.80 15.69
CA TYR A 265 -9.65 3.28 16.72
C TYR A 265 -8.20 3.47 16.33
N VAL A 266 -7.36 3.24 17.34
CA VAL A 266 -5.90 3.12 17.23
C VAL A 266 -5.50 1.77 17.79
N CYS A 267 -4.67 1.03 17.08
CA CYS A 267 -4.04 -0.19 17.54
C CYS A 267 -2.52 -0.02 17.55
N ARG A 268 -1.85 -0.48 18.60
CA ARG A 268 -0.38 -0.53 18.65
C ARG A 268 0.09 -1.97 18.58
N LEU A 269 0.95 -2.26 17.62
CA LEU A 269 1.62 -3.55 17.49
C LEU A 269 2.86 -3.58 18.40
N PRO A 270 3.25 -4.75 18.97
CA PRO A 270 4.32 -4.83 19.96
C PRO A 270 5.73 -4.63 19.40
N GLY A 271 5.97 -4.90 18.10
CA GLY A 271 7.25 -4.62 17.44
C GLY A 271 7.46 -3.12 17.21
N LYS A 272 8.66 -2.71 16.82
CA LYS A 272 8.95 -1.30 16.55
C LYS A 272 8.70 -0.90 15.10
N ILE A 273 9.06 -1.75 14.14
CA ILE A 273 9.01 -1.42 12.72
C ILE A 273 8.29 -2.50 11.95
N TYR A 274 7.20 -2.10 11.30
CA TYR A 274 6.45 -2.90 10.34
C TYR A 274 6.50 -2.21 8.98
N ASN A 275 6.63 -3.00 7.91
CA ASN A 275 6.73 -2.45 6.55
C ASN A 275 5.36 -2.24 5.90
N THR A 276 4.45 -3.17 6.13
CA THR A 276 3.17 -3.24 5.44
C THR A 276 2.14 -3.99 6.27
N ILE A 277 0.88 -3.71 6.01
CA ILE A 277 -0.26 -4.31 6.67
C ILE A 277 -1.34 -4.71 5.68
N CYS A 278 -2.14 -5.70 6.05
CA CYS A 278 -3.50 -5.87 5.56
C CYS A 278 -4.39 -6.35 6.72
N ALA A 279 -5.70 -6.33 6.52
CA ALA A 279 -6.63 -6.68 7.59
C ALA A 279 -7.87 -7.37 7.03
N ASN A 280 -8.51 -8.19 7.86
CA ASN A 280 -9.89 -8.61 7.71
C ASN A 280 -10.69 -8.24 8.96
N GLU A 281 -11.89 -8.76 9.11
CA GLU A 281 -12.76 -8.43 10.25
C GLU A 281 -12.19 -8.84 11.61
N ASN A 282 -11.37 -9.90 11.64
CA ASN A 282 -10.90 -10.54 12.86
C ASN A 282 -9.41 -10.38 13.11
N TYR A 283 -8.63 -10.10 12.05
CA TYR A 283 -7.18 -10.13 12.11
C TYR A 283 -6.53 -8.95 11.39
N ILE A 284 -5.39 -8.51 11.93
CA ILE A 284 -4.41 -7.67 11.27
C ILE A 284 -3.21 -8.55 10.93
N TYR A 285 -2.78 -8.50 9.69
CA TYR A 285 -1.58 -9.14 9.18
C TYR A 285 -0.53 -8.05 9.00
N ALA A 286 0.65 -8.23 9.58
CA ALA A 286 1.69 -7.22 9.56
C ALA A 286 3.08 -7.84 9.38
N MET A 287 3.89 -7.26 8.50
CA MET A 287 5.28 -7.68 8.32
C MET A 287 6.18 -6.96 9.29
N ASN A 288 6.66 -7.67 10.31
CA ASN A 288 7.66 -7.17 11.26
C ASN A 288 9.04 -7.16 10.60
N TYR A 289 9.55 -5.96 10.31
CA TYR A 289 10.82 -5.77 9.61
C TYR A 289 12.03 -6.23 10.44
N GLU A 290 12.05 -5.91 11.74
CA GLU A 290 13.21 -6.23 12.61
C GLU A 290 13.37 -7.74 12.80
N GLN A 291 12.27 -8.47 12.82
CA GLN A 291 12.27 -9.92 13.02
C GLN A 291 12.20 -10.71 11.72
N CYS A 292 12.03 -10.04 10.57
CA CYS A 292 11.73 -10.67 9.29
C CYS A 292 10.59 -11.68 9.41
N ALA A 293 9.51 -11.30 10.08
CA ALA A 293 8.41 -12.19 10.44
C ALA A 293 7.06 -11.64 9.97
N MET A 294 6.27 -12.49 9.37
CA MET A 294 4.85 -12.26 9.20
C MET A 294 4.16 -12.55 10.52
N GLU A 295 3.47 -11.56 11.06
CA GLU A 295 2.75 -11.63 12.32
C GLU A 295 1.26 -11.42 12.07
N ILE A 296 0.44 -12.27 12.68
CA ILE A 296 -1.02 -12.23 12.61
C ILE A 296 -1.54 -11.86 13.99
N TYR A 297 -2.28 -10.78 14.06
CA TYR A 297 -2.84 -10.26 15.30
C TYR A 297 -4.36 -10.39 15.30
N LYS A 298 -4.90 -11.00 16.33
CA LYS A 298 -6.35 -11.02 16.54
C LYS A 298 -6.82 -9.67 17.07
N ILE A 299 -7.86 -9.14 16.44
CA ILE A 299 -8.51 -7.90 16.84
C ILE A 299 -9.49 -8.23 17.99
N ASN A 300 -9.27 -7.64 19.16
CA ASN A 300 -10.17 -7.79 20.31
C ASN A 300 -11.14 -6.60 20.31
N MET A 301 -12.26 -6.74 19.59
CA MET A 301 -13.30 -5.71 19.62
C MET A 301 -13.86 -5.59 21.04
N PRO A 302 -13.97 -4.39 21.61
CA PRO A 302 -14.71 -4.20 22.85
C PRO A 302 -16.18 -4.55 22.59
N PHE A 303 -16.74 -5.36 23.48
CA PHE A 303 -18.16 -5.74 23.50
C PHE A 303 -19.05 -4.53 23.74
#